data_749747c2b69f5a8695dd05cbd07411ec
#
_entry.id   749747c2b69f5a8695dd05cbd07411ec
#
_cell.length_a   1.000
_cell.length_b   1.000
_cell.length_c   1.000
_cell.angle_alpha   90.00
_cell.angle_beta   90.00
_cell.angle_gamma   90.00
#
_symmetry.space_group_name_H-M   'P 1'
#
loop_
_entity.id
_entity.type
_entity.pdbx_description
1 polymer ?
#
loop_
_entity_poly.entity_id
_entity_poly.type
_entity_poly.pdbx_seq_one_letter_code
_entity_poly.pdbx_strand_id
1 'polypeptide(L)'
;FGRFQPFHCGHKAVIDEALKRADNVIMLIGSANLPRSLRNPFSVAERAAMIKGAYSAEEAGRIHCVGLDDALYNDTRWLQYVQAGVKSVTGDLQTDIGLIGHSKDSSSYYLSLFPNWASVSVPNYHNLSATPIRDSYLMGATPTPERTPESTRNVLDEFKKTSEYQQLHDEADFVDKYKRQWESAPYPPTFMTADALVVQSGHI
;
A
#
# COMPACT_ATOMS: atom_id res chain seq x y z
N PHE A 1 -3.53 -2.33 8.28
CA PHE A 1 -2.83 -1.27 7.54
C PHE A 1 -1.85 -1.84 6.52
N GLY A 2 -1.58 -1.08 5.46
CA GLY A 2 -0.69 -1.46 4.38
C GLY A 2 -0.60 -0.37 3.31
N ARG A 3 0.35 -0.54 2.37
CA ARG A 3 0.50 0.43 1.27
C ARG A 3 -0.49 0.19 0.13
N PHE A 4 -0.90 -1.05 -0.12
CA PHE A 4 -1.82 -1.41 -1.20
C PHE A 4 -1.40 -0.86 -2.59
N GLN A 5 -0.16 -1.11 -2.98
CA GLN A 5 0.47 -0.59 -4.20
C GLN A 5 0.80 -1.71 -5.22
N PRO A 6 -0.19 -2.27 -5.94
CA PRO A 6 -1.63 -2.06 -5.84
C PRO A 6 -2.34 -2.98 -4.82
N PHE A 7 -3.64 -2.78 -4.66
CA PHE A 7 -4.53 -3.71 -3.97
C PHE A 7 -4.62 -5.03 -4.76
N HIS A 8 -4.55 -6.19 -4.07
CA HIS A 8 -4.54 -7.51 -4.70
C HIS A 8 -5.39 -8.53 -3.94
N CYS A 9 -5.61 -9.71 -4.53
CA CYS A 9 -6.48 -10.75 -3.95
C CYS A 9 -6.05 -11.20 -2.55
N GLY A 10 -4.74 -11.17 -2.23
CA GLY A 10 -4.26 -11.43 -0.87
C GLY A 10 -4.72 -10.40 0.15
N HIS A 11 -4.76 -9.12 -0.22
CA HIS A 11 -5.33 -8.08 0.64
C HIS A 11 -6.85 -8.24 0.78
N LYS A 12 -7.53 -8.58 -0.33
CA LYS A 12 -8.97 -8.84 -0.33
C LYS A 12 -9.34 -9.95 0.63
N ALA A 13 -8.62 -11.07 0.62
CA ALA A 13 -8.87 -12.20 1.53
C ALA A 13 -8.79 -11.79 3.02
N VAL A 14 -7.87 -10.89 3.39
CA VAL A 14 -7.79 -10.35 4.77
C VAL A 14 -9.01 -9.49 5.11
N ILE A 15 -9.47 -8.66 4.18
CA ILE A 15 -10.67 -7.82 4.39
C ILE A 15 -11.93 -8.69 4.44
N ASP A 16 -12.05 -9.71 3.58
CA ASP A 16 -13.18 -10.65 3.60
C ASP A 16 -13.31 -11.32 4.97
N GLU A 17 -12.18 -11.69 5.58
CA GLU A 17 -12.18 -12.27 6.92
C GLU A 17 -12.49 -11.23 8.01
N ALA A 18 -12.05 -9.98 7.83
CA ALA A 18 -12.39 -8.90 8.76
C ALA A 18 -13.88 -8.57 8.75
N LEU A 19 -14.51 -8.54 7.58
CA LEU A 19 -15.95 -8.25 7.43
C LEU A 19 -16.85 -9.33 8.04
N LYS A 20 -16.36 -10.56 8.21
CA LYS A 20 -17.06 -11.65 8.93
C LYS A 20 -17.05 -11.47 10.44
N ARG A 21 -16.09 -10.70 10.98
CA ARG A 21 -15.79 -10.62 12.42
C ARG A 21 -16.12 -9.28 13.05
N ALA A 22 -16.26 -8.22 12.24
CA ALA A 22 -16.46 -6.86 12.72
C ALA A 22 -17.52 -6.14 11.89
N ASP A 23 -18.27 -5.24 12.52
CA ASP A 23 -19.28 -4.41 11.84
C ASP A 23 -18.64 -3.41 10.90
N ASN A 24 -17.45 -2.92 11.24
CA ASN A 24 -16.68 -1.96 10.44
C ASN A 24 -15.23 -2.39 10.30
N VAL A 25 -14.64 -2.10 9.15
CA VAL A 25 -13.23 -2.36 8.84
C VAL A 25 -12.53 -1.05 8.50
N ILE A 26 -11.47 -0.73 9.23
CA ILE A 26 -10.67 0.48 9.00
C ILE A 26 -9.41 0.09 8.25
N MET A 27 -9.28 0.59 7.03
CA MET A 27 -8.12 0.40 6.17
C MET A 27 -7.21 1.63 6.26
N LEU A 28 -6.13 1.52 7.05
CA LEU A 28 -5.11 2.56 7.11
C LEU A 28 -4.17 2.39 5.92
N ILE A 29 -4.24 3.34 4.99
CA ILE A 29 -3.51 3.32 3.72
C ILE A 29 -2.19 4.07 3.89
N GLY A 30 -1.10 3.33 4.10
CA GLY A 30 0.23 3.87 4.39
C GLY A 30 0.86 4.68 3.26
N SER A 31 1.90 5.42 3.59
CA SER A 31 2.64 6.32 2.68
C SER A 31 1.70 7.33 2.01
N ALA A 32 0.78 7.92 2.79
CA ALA A 32 -0.23 8.83 2.27
C ALA A 32 0.35 10.19 1.88
N ASN A 33 1.40 10.61 2.57
CA ASN A 33 2.10 11.89 2.38
C ASN A 33 3.24 11.84 1.34
N LEU A 34 3.48 10.66 0.74
CA LEU A 34 4.57 10.53 -0.23
C LEU A 34 4.10 10.84 -1.67
N PRO A 35 4.94 11.49 -2.47
CA PRO A 35 4.68 11.70 -3.89
C PRO A 35 4.67 10.36 -4.65
N ARG A 36 4.17 10.41 -5.89
CA ARG A 36 4.24 9.28 -6.80
C ARG A 36 5.70 8.90 -7.08
N SER A 37 5.94 7.61 -7.13
CA SER A 37 7.26 7.02 -7.46
C SER A 37 7.06 5.58 -7.92
N LEU A 38 8.10 4.93 -8.41
CA LEU A 38 8.07 3.50 -8.76
C LEU A 38 7.58 2.62 -7.61
N ARG A 39 7.84 3.02 -6.37
CA ARG A 39 7.42 2.30 -5.16
C ARG A 39 5.99 2.64 -4.72
N ASN A 40 5.52 3.86 -5.00
CA ASN A 40 4.21 4.39 -4.60
C ASN A 40 3.50 5.06 -5.80
N PRO A 41 3.15 4.31 -6.87
CA PRO A 41 2.55 4.90 -8.06
C PRO A 41 1.13 5.44 -7.82
N PHE A 42 0.39 4.89 -6.87
CA PHE A 42 -1.03 5.19 -6.69
C PHE A 42 -1.29 6.09 -5.48
N SER A 43 -2.10 7.12 -5.67
CA SER A 43 -2.59 8.00 -4.61
C SER A 43 -3.47 7.26 -3.60
N VAL A 44 -3.76 7.88 -2.45
CA VAL A 44 -4.70 7.33 -1.46
C VAL A 44 -6.08 7.11 -2.07
N ALA A 45 -6.56 8.06 -2.88
CA ALA A 45 -7.88 7.97 -3.52
C ALA A 45 -7.98 6.79 -4.49
N GLU A 46 -6.97 6.58 -5.33
CA GLU A 46 -6.93 5.44 -6.27
C GLU A 46 -6.89 4.11 -5.52
N ARG A 47 -6.09 4.01 -4.46
CA ARG A 47 -6.02 2.79 -3.62
C ARG A 47 -7.35 2.53 -2.89
N ALA A 48 -8.00 3.57 -2.38
CA ALA A 48 -9.33 3.45 -1.78
C ALA A 48 -10.39 3.01 -2.81
N ALA A 49 -10.33 3.51 -4.04
CA ALA A 49 -11.20 3.07 -5.13
C ALA A 49 -10.98 1.59 -5.48
N MET A 50 -9.71 1.13 -5.57
CA MET A 50 -9.38 -0.28 -5.77
C MET A 50 -9.99 -1.17 -4.67
N ILE A 51 -9.87 -0.74 -3.41
CA ILE A 51 -10.38 -1.48 -2.25
C ILE A 51 -11.90 -1.51 -2.26
N LYS A 52 -12.55 -0.34 -2.22
CA LYS A 52 -14.01 -0.26 -2.09
C LYS A 52 -14.76 -0.85 -3.29
N GLY A 53 -14.22 -0.67 -4.49
CA GLY A 53 -14.81 -1.21 -5.71
C GLY A 53 -14.77 -2.75 -5.83
N ALA A 54 -14.03 -3.44 -4.94
CA ALA A 54 -14.00 -4.91 -4.89
C ALA A 54 -15.17 -5.51 -4.07
N TYR A 55 -16.07 -4.68 -3.54
CA TYR A 55 -17.14 -5.06 -2.63
C TYR A 55 -18.49 -4.53 -3.09
N SER A 56 -19.57 -5.14 -2.61
CA SER A 56 -20.92 -4.60 -2.78
C SER A 56 -21.07 -3.23 -2.11
N ALA A 57 -22.09 -2.48 -2.47
CA ALA A 57 -22.35 -1.16 -1.87
C ALA A 57 -22.51 -1.24 -0.34
N GLU A 58 -23.16 -2.30 0.16
CA GLU A 58 -23.35 -2.56 1.58
C GLU A 58 -22.01 -2.81 2.29
N GLU A 59 -21.20 -3.74 1.78
CA GLU A 59 -19.88 -4.06 2.35
C GLU A 59 -18.91 -2.87 2.26
N ALA A 60 -18.90 -2.17 1.12
CA ALA A 60 -18.07 -0.97 0.91
C ALA A 60 -18.44 0.16 1.88
N GLY A 61 -19.71 0.24 2.32
CA GLY A 61 -20.18 1.15 3.36
C GLY A 61 -19.56 0.86 4.74
N ARG A 62 -19.19 -0.39 5.00
CA ARG A 62 -18.51 -0.85 6.23
C ARG A 62 -16.99 -0.72 6.18
N ILE A 63 -16.41 -0.39 5.01
CA ILE A 63 -14.97 -0.25 4.82
C ILE A 63 -14.59 1.23 4.81
N HIS A 64 -13.82 1.65 5.81
CA HIS A 64 -13.34 3.02 5.98
C HIS A 64 -11.88 3.12 5.57
N CYS A 65 -11.58 3.83 4.49
CA CYS A 65 -10.22 4.05 4.00
C CYS A 65 -9.69 5.37 4.54
N VAL A 66 -8.61 5.32 5.32
CA VAL A 66 -7.97 6.49 5.94
C VAL A 66 -6.49 6.52 5.53
N GLY A 67 -6.02 7.67 5.05
CA GLY A 67 -4.59 7.85 4.76
C GLY A 67 -3.76 7.82 6.04
N LEU A 68 -2.61 7.14 5.98
CA LEU A 68 -1.66 7.06 7.07
C LEU A 68 -0.29 7.57 6.58
N ASP A 69 0.18 8.63 7.19
CA ASP A 69 1.48 9.20 6.88
C ASP A 69 2.62 8.34 7.41
N ASP A 70 3.73 8.33 6.69
CA ASP A 70 4.96 7.72 7.18
C ASP A 70 5.63 8.66 8.20
N ALA A 71 6.14 8.08 9.29
CA ALA A 71 6.95 8.76 10.29
C ALA A 71 8.34 8.09 10.34
N LEU A 72 9.26 8.59 9.51
CA LEU A 72 10.59 8.01 9.39
C LEU A 72 11.33 8.01 10.74
N TYR A 73 11.82 6.85 11.16
CA TYR A 73 12.57 6.64 12.40
C TYR A 73 11.88 7.12 13.67
N ASN A 74 10.54 7.23 13.67
CA ASN A 74 9.77 7.71 14.83
C ASN A 74 8.51 6.88 15.06
N ASP A 75 8.69 5.73 15.71
CA ASP A 75 7.60 4.79 16.01
C ASP A 75 6.51 5.42 16.89
N THR A 76 6.89 6.29 17.84
CA THR A 76 5.93 6.98 18.70
C THR A 76 4.99 7.86 17.88
N ARG A 77 5.54 8.62 16.94
CA ARG A 77 4.75 9.47 16.04
C ARG A 77 3.87 8.63 15.11
N TRP A 78 4.42 7.54 14.59
CA TRP A 78 3.65 6.61 13.76
C TRP A 78 2.47 5.99 14.53
N LEU A 79 2.67 5.59 15.79
CA LEU A 79 1.60 5.10 16.67
C LEU A 79 0.49 6.13 16.86
N GLN A 80 0.87 7.40 17.08
CA GLN A 80 -0.10 8.49 17.18
C GLN A 80 -0.92 8.66 15.90
N TYR A 81 -0.30 8.55 14.73
CA TYR A 81 -1.01 8.61 13.46
C TYR A 81 -1.99 7.46 13.29
N VAL A 82 -1.59 6.24 13.63
CA VAL A 82 -2.47 5.07 13.61
C VAL A 82 -3.67 5.25 14.55
N GLN A 83 -3.42 5.67 15.79
CA GLN A 83 -4.49 5.92 16.77
C GLN A 83 -5.43 7.04 16.32
N ALA A 84 -4.88 8.13 15.81
CA ALA A 84 -5.68 9.25 15.25
C ALA A 84 -6.52 8.79 14.05
N GLY A 85 -5.96 7.98 13.15
CA GLY A 85 -6.68 7.42 12.01
C GLY A 85 -7.83 6.51 12.44
N VAL A 86 -7.65 5.68 13.45
CA VAL A 86 -8.72 4.84 14.01
C VAL A 86 -9.78 5.73 14.69
N LYS A 87 -9.37 6.67 15.52
CA LYS A 87 -10.26 7.60 16.23
C LYS A 87 -11.10 8.45 15.26
N SER A 88 -10.57 8.82 14.11
CA SER A 88 -11.32 9.60 13.10
C SER A 88 -12.56 8.86 12.58
N VAL A 89 -12.58 7.53 12.67
CA VAL A 89 -13.72 6.69 12.27
C VAL A 89 -14.58 6.30 13.47
N THR A 90 -13.96 5.91 14.59
CA THR A 90 -14.68 5.43 15.79
C THR A 90 -15.21 6.57 16.67
N GLY A 91 -14.68 7.77 16.53
CA GLY A 91 -14.96 8.87 17.47
C GLY A 91 -14.41 8.57 18.86
N ASP A 92 -15.16 9.02 19.88
CA ASP A 92 -14.85 8.76 21.30
C ASP A 92 -15.63 7.54 21.86
N LEU A 93 -16.22 6.72 20.99
CA LEU A 93 -16.92 5.50 21.39
C LEU A 93 -15.94 4.49 21.95
N GLN A 94 -16.32 3.86 23.07
CA GLN A 94 -15.66 2.64 23.51
C GLN A 94 -16.03 1.53 22.54
N THR A 95 -15.10 1.14 21.69
CA THR A 95 -15.24 0.11 20.67
C THR A 95 -14.17 -0.95 20.89
N ASP A 96 -14.54 -2.20 20.74
CA ASP A 96 -13.58 -3.30 20.68
C ASP A 96 -12.82 -3.21 19.35
N ILE A 97 -11.50 -3.08 19.44
CA ILE A 97 -10.63 -2.95 18.27
C ILE A 97 -9.82 -4.23 18.11
N GLY A 98 -9.85 -4.80 16.90
CA GLY A 98 -9.01 -5.90 16.50
C GLY A 98 -8.04 -5.51 15.39
N LEU A 99 -6.79 -5.96 15.51
CA LEU A 99 -5.81 -5.96 14.45
C LEU A 99 -5.87 -7.27 13.71
N ILE A 100 -6.26 -7.24 12.43
CA ILE A 100 -6.26 -8.41 11.58
C ILE A 100 -5.12 -8.35 10.57
N GLY A 101 -4.41 -9.45 10.43
CA GLY A 101 -3.33 -9.54 9.47
C GLY A 101 -2.64 -10.89 9.53
N HIS A 102 -1.74 -11.07 8.59
CA HIS A 102 -0.91 -12.27 8.56
C HIS A 102 0.47 -11.91 9.13
N SER A 103 0.93 -12.72 10.07
CA SER A 103 2.29 -12.59 10.62
C SER A 103 3.29 -13.09 9.60
N LYS A 104 4.14 -12.20 9.08
CA LYS A 104 5.15 -12.57 8.05
C LYS A 104 6.48 -12.98 8.68
N ASP A 105 6.99 -12.15 9.57
CA ASP A 105 8.34 -12.25 10.14
C ASP A 105 8.52 -11.20 11.25
N SER A 106 9.76 -10.92 11.61
CA SER A 106 10.12 -9.88 12.58
C SER A 106 9.62 -8.47 12.20
N SER A 107 9.27 -8.21 10.95
CA SER A 107 8.69 -6.92 10.55
C SER A 107 7.26 -6.72 11.05
N SER A 108 6.64 -7.77 11.59
CA SER A 108 5.29 -7.70 12.22
C SER A 108 5.33 -7.24 13.69
N TYR A 109 6.48 -6.74 14.19
CA TYR A 109 6.66 -6.27 15.58
C TYR A 109 5.64 -5.18 15.97
N TYR A 110 5.18 -4.38 15.00
CA TYR A 110 4.20 -3.34 15.21
C TYR A 110 2.87 -3.83 15.79
N LEU A 111 2.53 -5.12 15.62
CA LEU A 111 1.33 -5.69 16.22
C LEU A 111 1.40 -5.68 17.75
N SER A 112 2.61 -5.80 18.32
CA SER A 112 2.84 -5.71 19.76
C SER A 112 2.78 -4.28 20.31
N LEU A 113 2.80 -3.28 19.45
CA LEU A 113 2.73 -1.86 19.85
C LEU A 113 1.31 -1.42 20.24
N PHE A 114 0.30 -2.29 20.04
CA PHE A 114 -1.10 -2.04 20.40
C PHE A 114 -1.62 -3.09 21.39
N PRO A 115 -1.11 -3.12 22.64
CA PRO A 115 -1.40 -4.19 23.61
C PRO A 115 -2.88 -4.28 24.00
N ASN A 116 -3.65 -3.20 23.81
CA ASN A 116 -5.08 -3.15 24.10
C ASN A 116 -5.98 -3.57 22.91
N TRP A 117 -5.40 -3.88 21.76
CA TRP A 117 -6.14 -4.31 20.58
C TRP A 117 -5.98 -5.82 20.39
N ALA A 118 -7.11 -6.50 20.17
CA ALA A 118 -7.08 -7.93 19.92
C ALA A 118 -6.33 -8.25 18.61
N SER A 119 -5.46 -9.26 18.64
CA SER A 119 -4.74 -9.70 17.43
C SER A 119 -5.43 -10.88 16.80
N VAL A 120 -5.77 -10.77 15.51
CA VAL A 120 -6.40 -11.81 14.70
C VAL A 120 -5.45 -12.20 13.57
N SER A 121 -4.84 -13.39 13.69
CA SER A 121 -3.98 -13.93 12.64
C SER A 121 -4.81 -14.59 11.54
N VAL A 122 -4.45 -14.33 10.29
CA VAL A 122 -5.03 -14.99 9.12
C VAL A 122 -3.94 -15.63 8.26
N PRO A 123 -4.26 -16.74 7.54
CA PRO A 123 -3.31 -17.39 6.65
C PRO A 123 -2.84 -16.46 5.54
N ASN A 124 -1.63 -16.69 5.06
CA ASN A 124 -1.14 -16.01 3.86
C ASN A 124 -1.84 -16.56 2.62
N TYR A 125 -2.50 -15.68 1.88
CA TYR A 125 -3.22 -16.05 0.66
C TYR A 125 -2.25 -16.17 -0.53
N HIS A 126 -1.92 -17.40 -0.91
CA HIS A 126 -1.10 -17.75 -2.10
C HIS A 126 0.24 -17.00 -2.22
N ASN A 127 0.83 -16.56 -1.11
CA ASN A 127 2.08 -15.78 -1.09
C ASN A 127 2.09 -14.56 -2.04
N LEU A 128 0.91 -13.96 -2.27
CA LEU A 128 0.80 -12.80 -3.13
C LEU A 128 1.51 -11.58 -2.52
N SER A 129 2.25 -10.88 -3.37
CA SER A 129 2.92 -9.62 -3.04
C SER A 129 2.60 -8.56 -4.08
N ALA A 130 2.41 -7.32 -3.62
CA ALA A 130 2.15 -6.20 -4.50
C ALA A 130 3.36 -5.83 -5.38
N THR A 131 4.59 -6.05 -4.91
CA THR A 131 5.82 -5.65 -5.61
C THR A 131 5.93 -6.23 -7.02
N PRO A 132 5.89 -7.55 -7.25
CA PRO A 132 5.99 -8.09 -8.59
C PRO A 132 4.79 -7.71 -9.49
N ILE A 133 3.61 -7.49 -8.92
CA ILE A 133 2.43 -7.01 -9.67
C ILE A 133 2.67 -5.59 -10.17
N ARG A 134 3.12 -4.71 -9.29
CA ARG A 134 3.44 -3.31 -9.60
C ARG A 134 4.56 -3.20 -10.62
N ASP A 135 5.66 -3.92 -10.40
CA ASP A 135 6.85 -3.82 -11.23
C ASP A 135 6.55 -4.30 -12.66
N SER A 136 5.83 -5.43 -12.83
CA SER A 136 5.40 -5.89 -14.15
C SER A 136 4.38 -4.93 -14.80
N TYR A 137 3.49 -4.33 -14.02
CA TYR A 137 2.53 -3.34 -14.52
C TYR A 137 3.23 -2.07 -15.03
N LEU A 138 4.21 -1.55 -14.32
CA LEU A 138 4.99 -0.40 -14.77
C LEU A 138 5.84 -0.72 -16.01
N MET A 139 6.18 -1.98 -16.25
CA MET A 139 6.79 -2.48 -17.50
C MET A 139 5.76 -2.79 -18.60
N GLY A 140 4.51 -2.35 -18.46
CA GLY A 140 3.46 -2.45 -19.49
C GLY A 140 2.56 -3.67 -19.37
N ALA A 141 2.84 -4.67 -18.52
CA ALA A 141 1.99 -5.83 -18.34
C ALA A 141 0.62 -5.50 -17.75
N THR A 142 -0.36 -6.34 -18.00
CA THR A 142 -1.69 -6.26 -17.38
C THR A 142 -1.80 -7.32 -16.28
N PRO A 143 -2.11 -6.96 -15.04
CA PRO A 143 -2.29 -7.95 -13.97
C PRO A 143 -3.48 -8.86 -14.22
N THR A 144 -3.32 -10.14 -13.87
CA THR A 144 -4.33 -11.16 -14.11
C THR A 144 -5.45 -11.16 -13.07
N PRO A 145 -6.65 -11.68 -13.39
CA PRO A 145 -7.78 -11.80 -12.46
C PRO A 145 -7.46 -12.60 -11.18
N GLU A 146 -6.58 -13.60 -11.28
CA GLU A 146 -6.18 -14.44 -10.14
C GLU A 146 -5.35 -13.67 -9.11
N ARG A 147 -4.71 -12.59 -9.54
CA ARG A 147 -3.85 -11.76 -8.68
C ARG A 147 -4.56 -10.52 -8.19
N THR A 148 -5.41 -9.90 -9.01
CA THR A 148 -6.02 -8.60 -8.71
C THR A 148 -7.53 -8.61 -8.94
N PRO A 149 -8.32 -8.01 -8.04
CA PRO A 149 -9.74 -7.77 -8.24
C PRO A 149 -10.00 -6.93 -9.51
N GLU A 150 -11.20 -7.04 -10.07
CA GLU A 150 -11.62 -6.27 -11.23
C GLU A 150 -11.52 -4.75 -10.99
N SER A 151 -11.95 -4.28 -9.81
CA SER A 151 -11.83 -2.88 -9.41
C SER A 151 -10.40 -2.35 -9.50
N THR A 152 -9.44 -3.17 -9.09
CA THR A 152 -8.01 -2.81 -9.21
C THR A 152 -7.62 -2.70 -10.67
N ARG A 153 -7.97 -3.68 -11.51
CA ARG A 153 -7.64 -3.64 -12.95
C ARG A 153 -8.24 -2.42 -13.63
N ASN A 154 -9.49 -2.07 -13.31
CA ASN A 154 -10.16 -0.89 -13.86
C ASN A 154 -9.40 0.40 -13.52
N VAL A 155 -8.97 0.56 -12.26
CA VAL A 155 -8.15 1.72 -11.84
C VAL A 155 -6.80 1.72 -12.55
N LEU A 156 -6.16 0.57 -12.71
CA LEU A 156 -4.90 0.44 -13.43
C LEU A 156 -5.04 0.79 -14.91
N ASP A 157 -6.13 0.38 -15.55
CA ASP A 157 -6.41 0.68 -16.97
C ASP A 157 -6.66 2.18 -17.18
N GLU A 158 -7.36 2.86 -16.24
CA GLU A 158 -7.51 4.31 -16.28
C GLU A 158 -6.18 5.03 -16.00
N PHE A 159 -5.42 4.56 -15.03
CA PHE A 159 -4.11 5.16 -14.72
C PHE A 159 -3.13 5.05 -15.89
N LYS A 160 -3.16 3.96 -16.67
CA LYS A 160 -2.34 3.81 -17.89
C LYS A 160 -2.54 4.93 -18.92
N LYS A 161 -3.68 5.63 -18.88
CA LYS A 161 -4.00 6.71 -19.83
C LYS A 161 -3.43 8.08 -19.40
N THR A 162 -2.81 8.15 -18.22
CA THR A 162 -2.33 9.39 -17.61
C THR A 162 -0.87 9.69 -17.95
N SER A 163 -0.49 10.96 -17.87
CA SER A 163 0.90 11.42 -18.00
C SER A 163 1.79 10.90 -16.87
N GLU A 164 1.22 10.73 -15.67
CA GLU A 164 1.92 10.20 -14.50
C GLU A 164 2.33 8.74 -14.71
N TYR A 165 1.46 7.93 -15.32
CA TYR A 165 1.84 6.56 -15.70
C TYR A 165 2.99 6.58 -16.71
N GLN A 166 2.93 7.44 -17.74
CA GLN A 166 3.98 7.50 -18.75
C GLN A 166 5.33 7.85 -18.13
N GLN A 167 5.37 8.82 -17.22
CA GLN A 167 6.58 9.19 -16.50
C GLN A 167 7.15 8.02 -15.70
N LEU A 168 6.30 7.32 -14.95
CA LEU A 168 6.74 6.16 -14.15
C LEU A 168 7.15 4.97 -15.02
N HIS A 169 6.50 4.77 -16.16
CA HIS A 169 6.88 3.74 -17.12
C HIS A 169 8.28 4.02 -17.71
N ASP A 170 8.53 5.25 -18.14
CA ASP A 170 9.81 5.67 -18.70
C ASP A 170 10.94 5.57 -17.66
N GLU A 171 10.65 5.94 -16.39
CA GLU A 171 11.57 5.77 -15.28
C GLU A 171 11.86 4.28 -15.01
N ALA A 172 10.83 3.43 -14.99
CA ALA A 172 10.97 1.99 -14.78
C ALA A 172 11.81 1.33 -15.89
N ASP A 173 11.54 1.68 -17.15
CA ASP A 173 12.28 1.20 -18.31
C ASP A 173 13.74 1.63 -18.27
N PHE A 174 14.00 2.90 -17.93
CA PHE A 174 15.36 3.41 -17.75
C PHE A 174 16.12 2.64 -16.66
N VAL A 175 15.50 2.47 -15.48
CA VAL A 175 16.13 1.75 -14.36
C VAL A 175 16.38 0.28 -14.72
N ASP A 176 15.45 -0.38 -15.41
CA ASP A 176 15.61 -1.76 -15.86
C ASP A 176 16.76 -1.90 -16.87
N LYS A 177 16.79 -1.04 -17.89
CA LYS A 177 17.88 -1.01 -18.87
C LYS A 177 19.24 -0.74 -18.22
N TYR A 178 19.29 0.18 -17.27
CA TYR A 178 20.51 0.47 -16.52
C TYR A 178 20.99 -0.73 -15.71
N LYS A 179 20.09 -1.41 -15.01
CA LYS A 179 20.43 -2.61 -14.22
C LYS A 179 20.94 -3.76 -15.10
N ARG A 180 20.32 -4.00 -16.26
CA ARG A 180 20.72 -5.06 -17.19
C ARG A 180 22.15 -4.92 -17.70
N GLN A 181 22.68 -3.73 -17.79
CA GLN A 181 24.09 -3.51 -18.19
C GLN A 181 25.07 -4.15 -17.22
N TRP A 182 24.64 -4.41 -15.99
CA TRP A 182 25.46 -4.96 -14.91
C TRP A 182 25.19 -6.44 -14.62
N GLU A 183 24.27 -7.09 -15.34
CA GLU A 183 23.90 -8.50 -15.08
C GLU A 183 25.08 -9.46 -15.28
N SER A 184 26.03 -9.12 -16.16
CA SER A 184 27.23 -9.92 -16.42
C SER A 184 28.40 -9.58 -15.50
N ALA A 185 28.25 -8.63 -14.60
CA ALA A 185 29.32 -8.26 -13.66
C ALA A 185 29.60 -9.41 -12.67
N PRO A 186 30.87 -9.68 -12.33
CA PRO A 186 31.23 -10.79 -11.44
C PRO A 186 30.75 -10.61 -10.00
N TYR A 187 30.34 -9.39 -9.63
CA TYR A 187 29.77 -9.05 -8.33
C TYR A 187 28.53 -8.15 -8.51
N PRO A 188 27.55 -8.22 -7.59
CA PRO A 188 26.41 -7.30 -7.61
C PRO A 188 26.91 -5.84 -7.57
N PRO A 189 26.47 -4.98 -8.49
CA PRO A 189 26.87 -3.58 -8.49
C PRO A 189 26.27 -2.83 -7.30
N THR A 190 27.05 -1.90 -6.73
CA THR A 190 26.54 -0.92 -5.78
C THR A 190 26.11 0.32 -6.57
N PHE A 191 24.81 0.57 -6.62
CA PHE A 191 24.27 1.79 -7.24
C PHE A 191 24.31 2.94 -6.24
N MET A 192 24.92 4.04 -6.62
CA MET A 192 24.93 5.27 -5.85
C MET A 192 23.93 6.26 -6.47
N THR A 193 23.11 6.86 -5.63
CA THR A 193 22.22 7.95 -6.01
C THR A 193 22.61 9.22 -5.27
N ALA A 194 22.38 10.35 -5.87
CA ALA A 194 22.57 11.67 -5.26
C ALA A 194 21.34 12.53 -5.54
N ASP A 195 20.83 13.17 -4.50
CA ASP A 195 19.75 14.14 -4.60
C ASP A 195 20.32 15.57 -4.53
N ALA A 196 19.71 16.47 -5.25
CA ALA A 196 20.03 17.88 -5.17
C ALA A 196 18.87 18.63 -4.48
N LEU A 197 19.19 19.32 -3.38
CA LEU A 197 18.27 20.23 -2.74
C LEU A 197 18.53 21.65 -3.25
N VAL A 198 17.58 22.21 -3.98
CA VAL A 198 17.65 23.60 -4.45
C VAL A 198 16.80 24.47 -3.53
N VAL A 199 17.47 25.44 -2.87
CA VAL A 199 16.82 26.43 -2.00
C VAL A 199 16.91 27.79 -2.66
N GLN A 200 15.77 28.42 -2.96
CA GLN A 200 15.70 29.77 -3.48
C GLN A 200 14.85 30.64 -2.53
N SER A 201 15.43 31.74 -2.04
CA SER A 201 14.75 32.69 -1.14
C SER A 201 14.11 32.04 0.10
N GLY A 202 14.75 30.97 0.65
CA GLY A 202 14.26 30.26 1.82
C GLY A 202 13.13 29.25 1.54
N HIS A 203 12.83 28.98 0.28
CA HIS A 203 11.86 27.95 -0.14
C HIS A 203 12.58 26.77 -0.81
N ILE A 204 12.07 25.55 -0.55
CA ILE A 204 12.51 24.29 -1.16
C ILE A 204 11.59 23.97 -2.31
#